data_597fdcbdf85996aa609d8c16ba45433a
#
_entry.id   597fdcbdf85996aa609d8c16ba45433a
#
_cell.length_a   1.000
_cell.length_b   1.000
_cell.length_c   1.000
_cell.angle_alpha   90.00
_cell.angle_beta   90.00
_cell.angle_gamma   90.00
#
_symmetry.space_group_name_H-M   'P 1'
#
loop_
_entity.id
_entity.type
_entity.pdbx_description
1 polymer ?
#
loop_
_entity_poly.entity_id
_entity_poly.type
_entity_poly.pdbx_seq_one_letter_code
_entity_poly.pdbx_strand_id
1 'polypeptide(L)'
;LGEFARKKVLRLFTPVAVIVPLTLLAGMFFLDYTDLATASSTGGYTLIGAANRFLAVIQSDYFAQDSSGNPFLHMWYLAVTAQIYLLFAGGCVLYRYLPKRAAASLFWIAGIGAFLWAYSYPIHNLLQEIGLPVWEQVRPTSHYMTLPRLWEVCAGILLAIYPPPLSSTRCGNNKKNALLFILGMLCILVPALSRGKDVSLCSAAVVLGTCLVIRYAESGRLAHCFNNKLLLWIGGISFSLYLVHMPLIAFYHSWFLHAPGWPGMLAIGAASAVLGGLLYLAVEKKRMKMKWFIPLYLFALLLCVEGRQTEGFRNYINKEINSISSPQ
;
A
#
# COMPACT_ATOMS: atom_id res chain seq x y z
N LEU A 1 -10.27 11.51 19.47
CA LEU A 1 -9.08 11.35 18.61
C LEU A 1 -8.18 10.21 19.09
N GLY A 2 -7.84 10.12 20.37
CA GLY A 2 -6.97 9.08 20.94
C GLY A 2 -7.52 7.66 20.75
N GLU A 3 -8.81 7.45 20.94
CA GLU A 3 -9.43 6.15 20.70
C GLU A 3 -9.47 5.77 19.22
N PHE A 4 -9.73 6.75 18.34
CA PHE A 4 -9.64 6.55 16.90
C PHE A 4 -8.22 6.15 16.48
N ALA A 5 -7.20 6.90 16.90
CA ALA A 5 -5.81 6.61 16.62
C ALA A 5 -5.42 5.21 17.12
N ARG A 6 -5.77 4.86 18.36
CA ARG A 6 -5.53 3.53 18.93
C ARG A 6 -6.16 2.42 18.10
N LYS A 7 -7.43 2.58 17.70
CA LYS A 7 -8.14 1.60 16.87
C LYS A 7 -7.47 1.43 15.51
N LYS A 8 -7.00 2.53 14.89
CA LYS A 8 -6.33 2.49 13.59
C LYS A 8 -4.94 1.85 13.68
N VAL A 9 -4.15 2.22 14.71
CA VAL A 9 -2.83 1.60 14.96
C VAL A 9 -2.97 0.10 15.16
N LEU A 10 -3.84 -0.35 16.06
CA LEU A 10 -4.05 -1.78 16.28
C LEU A 10 -4.53 -2.51 15.03
N ARG A 11 -5.41 -1.89 14.25
CA ARG A 11 -5.92 -2.51 13.02
C ARG A 11 -4.83 -2.68 11.96
N LEU A 12 -3.94 -1.70 11.80
CA LEU A 12 -2.87 -1.74 10.80
C LEU A 12 -1.69 -2.59 11.27
N PHE A 13 -1.19 -2.32 12.47
CA PHE A 13 0.09 -2.87 12.92
C PHE A 13 -0.02 -4.25 13.57
N THR A 14 -1.21 -4.70 14.02
CA THR A 14 -1.35 -6.04 14.57
C THR A 14 -1.10 -7.15 13.52
N PRO A 15 -1.73 -7.14 12.33
CA PRO A 15 -1.41 -8.12 11.29
C PRO A 15 0.03 -8.02 10.80
N VAL A 16 0.59 -6.80 10.75
CA VAL A 16 2.00 -6.58 10.37
C VAL A 16 2.96 -7.21 11.39
N ALA A 17 2.70 -7.02 12.69
CA ALA A 17 3.50 -7.61 13.75
C ALA A 17 3.45 -9.15 13.79
N VAL A 18 2.43 -9.75 13.15
CA VAL A 18 2.33 -11.21 12.96
C VAL A 18 3.06 -11.63 11.68
N ILE A 19 2.78 -10.95 10.56
CA ILE A 19 3.29 -11.40 9.25
C ILE A 19 4.79 -11.19 9.11
N VAL A 20 5.35 -10.11 9.68
CA VAL A 20 6.79 -9.82 9.59
C VAL A 20 7.63 -10.95 10.18
N PRO A 21 7.46 -11.37 11.44
CA PRO A 21 8.26 -12.47 11.98
C PRO A 21 7.98 -13.80 11.28
N LEU A 22 6.73 -14.10 10.90
CA LEU A 22 6.42 -15.33 10.16
C LEU A 22 7.12 -15.37 8.80
N THR A 23 7.18 -14.25 8.10
CA THR A 23 7.87 -14.14 6.80
C THR A 23 9.38 -14.25 6.98
N LEU A 24 9.99 -13.64 8.01
CA LEU A 24 11.42 -13.75 8.26
C LEU A 24 11.81 -15.19 8.63
N LEU A 25 11.02 -15.85 9.49
CA LEU A 25 11.25 -17.26 9.85
C LEU A 25 11.13 -18.19 8.63
N ALA A 26 10.10 -18.00 7.80
CA ALA A 26 9.98 -18.74 6.54
C ALA A 26 11.13 -18.38 5.58
N GLY A 27 11.53 -17.12 5.53
CA GLY A 27 12.62 -16.61 4.71
C GLY A 27 13.98 -17.29 5.00
N MET A 28 14.21 -17.77 6.22
CA MET A 28 15.42 -18.55 6.55
C MET A 28 15.56 -19.83 5.71
N PHE A 29 14.46 -20.35 5.15
CA PHE A 29 14.43 -21.55 4.30
C PHE A 29 14.37 -21.25 2.80
N PHE A 30 13.90 -20.06 2.43
CA PHE A 30 13.61 -19.72 1.03
C PHE A 30 14.49 -18.61 0.45
N LEU A 31 15.00 -17.70 1.28
CA LEU A 31 15.76 -16.54 0.84
C LEU A 31 17.26 -16.73 1.07
N ASP A 32 18.07 -16.11 0.24
CA ASP A 32 19.49 -15.96 0.53
C ASP A 32 19.76 -14.95 1.65
N TYR A 33 20.99 -14.85 2.12
CA TYR A 33 21.35 -13.98 3.25
C TYR A 33 21.13 -12.50 2.94
N THR A 34 21.39 -12.07 1.71
CA THR A 34 21.32 -10.67 1.30
C THR A 34 19.86 -10.22 1.21
N ASP A 35 19.01 -11.06 0.63
CA ASP A 35 17.57 -10.84 0.57
C ASP A 35 16.94 -10.89 1.96
N LEU A 36 17.38 -11.81 2.81
CA LEU A 36 16.87 -11.93 4.18
C LEU A 36 17.31 -10.77 5.07
N ALA A 37 18.54 -10.26 4.91
CA ALA A 37 19.02 -9.05 5.59
C ALA A 37 18.24 -7.80 5.14
N THR A 38 17.97 -7.69 3.84
CA THR A 38 17.16 -6.62 3.25
C THR A 38 15.71 -6.71 3.73
N ALA A 39 15.15 -7.93 3.76
CA ALA A 39 13.82 -8.18 4.31
C ALA A 39 13.72 -7.81 5.79
N SER A 40 14.72 -8.19 6.61
CA SER A 40 14.81 -7.84 8.04
C SER A 40 14.81 -6.32 8.22
N SER A 41 15.64 -5.61 7.45
CA SER A 41 15.69 -4.15 7.46
C SER A 41 14.34 -3.55 7.05
N THR A 42 13.77 -3.98 5.92
CA THR A 42 12.48 -3.48 5.41
C THR A 42 11.34 -3.76 6.40
N GLY A 43 11.32 -4.95 7.02
CA GLY A 43 10.37 -5.33 8.06
C GLY A 43 10.45 -4.42 9.27
N GLY A 44 11.66 -4.14 9.78
CA GLY A 44 11.90 -3.22 10.88
C GLY A 44 11.41 -1.80 10.57
N TYR A 45 11.77 -1.27 9.40
CA TYR A 45 11.28 0.03 8.94
C TYR A 45 9.75 0.04 8.71
N THR A 46 9.15 -1.09 8.34
CA THR A 46 7.68 -1.23 8.23
C THR A 46 7.02 -1.08 9.59
N LEU A 47 7.53 -1.76 10.60
CA LEU A 47 7.00 -1.67 11.96
C LEU A 47 7.00 -0.23 12.48
N ILE A 48 8.05 0.55 12.24
CA ILE A 48 8.10 1.96 12.66
C ILE A 48 7.41 2.94 11.67
N GLY A 49 6.78 2.44 10.61
CA GLY A 49 6.07 3.28 9.62
C GLY A 49 6.97 4.10 8.72
N ALA A 50 8.19 3.64 8.45
CA ALA A 50 9.22 4.33 7.67
C ALA A 50 9.76 3.51 6.47
N ALA A 51 9.14 2.38 6.11
CA ALA A 51 9.58 1.52 5.02
C ALA A 51 9.69 2.27 3.68
N ASN A 52 8.80 3.22 3.42
CA ASN A 52 8.83 4.04 2.22
C ASN A 52 10.11 4.89 2.09
N ARG A 53 10.64 5.42 3.20
CA ARG A 53 11.89 6.19 3.21
C ARG A 53 13.10 5.29 3.02
N PHE A 54 13.11 4.13 3.67
CA PHE A 54 14.16 3.14 3.51
C PHE A 54 14.23 2.63 2.07
N LEU A 55 13.10 2.22 1.49
CA LEU A 55 13.03 1.74 0.12
C LEU A 55 13.39 2.83 -0.92
N ALA A 56 13.04 4.09 -0.67
CA ALA A 56 13.45 5.20 -1.54
C ALA A 56 14.97 5.39 -1.62
N VAL A 57 15.71 4.94 -0.60
CA VAL A 57 17.18 5.02 -0.56
C VAL A 57 17.83 3.81 -1.23
N ILE A 58 17.33 2.61 -0.97
CA ILE A 58 17.96 1.36 -1.45
C ILE A 58 17.48 0.95 -2.85
N GLN A 59 16.31 1.42 -3.27
CA GLN A 59 15.71 1.10 -4.57
C GLN A 59 15.35 2.38 -5.31
N SER A 60 16.12 2.69 -6.35
CA SER A 60 15.85 3.84 -7.23
C SER A 60 14.61 3.61 -8.11
N ASP A 61 14.31 2.36 -8.48
CA ASP A 61 13.19 1.98 -9.34
C ASP A 61 12.36 0.86 -8.69
N TYR A 62 11.07 1.14 -8.47
CA TYR A 62 10.10 0.16 -7.93
C TYR A 62 9.88 -1.05 -8.86
N PHE A 63 10.02 -0.85 -10.17
CA PHE A 63 9.76 -1.86 -11.19
C PHE A 63 11.04 -2.58 -11.67
N ALA A 64 12.20 -2.30 -11.06
CA ALA A 64 13.43 -3.00 -11.38
C ALA A 64 13.32 -4.51 -11.08
N GLN A 65 13.86 -5.34 -11.94
CA GLN A 65 13.83 -6.81 -11.79
C GLN A 65 14.46 -7.30 -10.49
N ASP A 66 15.49 -6.61 -9.98
CA ASP A 66 16.19 -6.96 -8.73
C ASP A 66 15.36 -6.73 -7.47
N SER A 67 14.19 -6.09 -7.59
CA SER A 67 13.29 -5.82 -6.46
C SER A 67 12.43 -7.04 -6.04
N SER A 68 12.38 -8.09 -6.86
CA SER A 68 11.51 -9.26 -6.66
C SER A 68 11.88 -10.14 -5.47
N GLY A 69 13.13 -10.09 -4.97
CA GLY A 69 13.60 -10.84 -3.81
C GLY A 69 13.13 -10.28 -2.45
N ASN A 70 12.68 -9.03 -2.38
CA ASN A 70 12.26 -8.44 -1.10
C ASN A 70 10.78 -8.72 -0.79
N PRO A 71 10.45 -9.60 0.18
CA PRO A 71 9.08 -9.96 0.51
C PRO A 71 8.26 -8.79 1.10
N PHE A 72 8.91 -7.73 1.55
CA PHE A 72 8.27 -6.56 2.13
C PHE A 72 8.31 -5.32 1.23
N LEU A 73 8.65 -5.47 -0.03
CA LEU A 73 8.71 -4.37 -0.98
C LEU A 73 7.42 -3.53 -0.98
N HIS A 74 6.26 -4.17 -1.00
CA HIS A 74 4.94 -3.51 -1.02
C HIS A 74 4.61 -2.72 0.26
N MET A 75 5.32 -2.94 1.37
CA MET A 75 5.06 -2.30 2.67
C MET A 75 5.34 -0.79 2.69
N TRP A 76 5.97 -0.24 1.64
CA TRP A 76 6.11 1.21 1.51
C TRP A 76 4.75 1.92 1.54
N TYR A 77 3.74 1.33 0.92
CA TYR A 77 2.40 1.91 0.88
C TYR A 77 1.74 1.92 2.28
N LEU A 78 2.01 0.90 3.09
CA LEU A 78 1.54 0.86 4.48
C LEU A 78 2.19 1.97 5.31
N ALA A 79 3.50 2.21 5.13
CA ALA A 79 4.21 3.31 5.80
C ALA A 79 3.65 4.68 5.38
N VAL A 80 3.42 4.90 4.09
CA VAL A 80 2.75 6.10 3.57
C VAL A 80 1.35 6.25 4.20
N THR A 81 0.56 5.18 4.25
CA THR A 81 -0.78 5.19 4.84
C THR A 81 -0.75 5.55 6.33
N ALA A 82 0.20 5.01 7.10
CA ALA A 82 0.38 5.34 8.52
C ALA A 82 0.73 6.82 8.71
N GLN A 83 1.66 7.36 7.92
CA GLN A 83 2.05 8.76 7.93
C GLN A 83 0.85 9.67 7.55
N ILE A 84 0.07 9.29 6.55
CA ILE A 84 -1.16 10.01 6.16
C ILE A 84 -2.18 10.03 7.30
N TYR A 85 -2.36 8.93 8.05
CA TYR A 85 -3.26 8.94 9.21
C TYR A 85 -2.78 9.90 10.31
N LEU A 86 -1.48 10.06 10.52
CA LEU A 86 -0.94 11.04 11.46
C LEU A 86 -1.20 12.47 10.97
N LEU A 87 -0.94 12.76 9.69
CA LEU A 87 -1.22 14.04 9.08
C LEU A 87 -2.73 14.36 9.11
N PHE A 88 -3.58 13.38 8.81
CA PHE A 88 -5.03 13.51 8.89
C PHE A 88 -5.51 13.81 10.32
N ALA A 89 -4.96 13.12 11.31
CA ALA A 89 -5.28 13.39 12.72
C ALA A 89 -4.90 14.81 13.12
N GLY A 90 -3.71 15.29 12.72
CA GLY A 90 -3.28 16.69 12.88
C GLY A 90 -4.22 17.67 12.15
N GLY A 91 -4.57 17.36 10.91
CA GLY A 91 -5.54 18.14 10.13
C GLY A 91 -6.93 18.22 10.78
N CYS A 92 -7.41 17.13 11.39
CA CYS A 92 -8.66 17.13 12.14
C CYS A 92 -8.61 18.02 13.40
N VAL A 93 -7.45 18.08 14.08
CA VAL A 93 -7.25 19.02 15.20
C VAL A 93 -7.30 20.45 14.68
N LEU A 94 -6.56 20.75 13.61
CA LEU A 94 -6.54 22.08 13.02
C LEU A 94 -7.91 22.52 12.51
N TYR A 95 -8.67 21.60 11.88
CA TYR A 95 -10.03 21.84 11.40
C TYR A 95 -10.99 22.33 12.50
N ARG A 96 -10.77 21.94 13.76
CA ARG A 96 -11.60 22.40 14.91
C ARG A 96 -11.46 23.89 15.19
N TYR A 97 -10.32 24.48 14.80
CA TYR A 97 -10.00 25.89 15.07
C TYR A 97 -10.19 26.79 13.82
N LEU A 98 -10.43 26.20 12.66
CA LEU A 98 -10.59 26.93 11.40
C LEU A 98 -12.05 26.98 10.95
N PRO A 99 -12.51 28.11 10.35
CA PRO A 99 -13.78 28.14 9.63
C PRO A 99 -13.79 27.10 8.50
N LYS A 100 -14.94 26.47 8.26
CA LYS A 100 -15.10 25.42 7.22
C LYS A 100 -14.53 25.81 5.85
N ARG A 101 -14.72 27.07 5.44
CA ARG A 101 -14.21 27.58 4.16
C ARG A 101 -12.66 27.62 4.14
N ALA A 102 -12.04 28.12 5.22
CA ALA A 102 -10.60 28.17 5.34
C ALA A 102 -9.97 26.77 5.38
N ALA A 103 -10.58 25.83 6.09
CA ALA A 103 -10.15 24.44 6.11
C ALA A 103 -10.24 23.77 4.72
N ALA A 104 -11.35 23.97 4.00
CA ALA A 104 -11.50 23.47 2.63
C ALA A 104 -10.47 24.07 1.70
N SER A 105 -10.22 25.39 1.78
CA SER A 105 -9.18 26.06 0.98
C SER A 105 -7.79 25.51 1.27
N LEU A 106 -7.48 25.19 2.54
CA LEU A 106 -6.20 24.57 2.91
C LEU A 106 -6.01 23.21 2.25
N PHE A 107 -7.06 22.37 2.23
CA PHE A 107 -6.99 21.06 1.55
C PHE A 107 -6.88 21.21 0.03
N TRP A 108 -7.53 22.20 -0.57
CA TRP A 108 -7.36 22.51 -1.99
C TRP A 108 -5.92 22.94 -2.30
N ILE A 109 -5.36 23.87 -1.54
CA ILE A 109 -3.98 24.36 -1.74
C ILE A 109 -2.99 23.22 -1.54
N ALA A 110 -3.12 22.44 -0.47
CA ALA A 110 -2.25 21.29 -0.20
C ALA A 110 -2.35 20.22 -1.29
N GLY A 111 -3.57 19.92 -1.74
CA GLY A 111 -3.82 18.95 -2.81
C GLY A 111 -3.25 19.39 -4.15
N ILE A 112 -3.48 20.64 -4.56
CA ILE A 112 -2.94 21.20 -5.81
C ILE A 112 -1.41 21.26 -5.74
N GLY A 113 -0.84 21.74 -4.63
CA GLY A 113 0.63 21.81 -4.46
C GLY A 113 1.28 20.41 -4.52
N ALA A 114 0.69 19.43 -3.85
CA ALA A 114 1.17 18.04 -3.90
C ALA A 114 1.03 17.44 -5.31
N PHE A 115 -0.07 17.72 -6.01
CA PHE A 115 -0.29 17.31 -7.40
C PHE A 115 0.76 17.91 -8.33
N LEU A 116 0.96 19.23 -8.28
CA LEU A 116 1.97 19.90 -9.09
C LEU A 116 3.37 19.36 -8.81
N TRP A 117 3.67 19.06 -7.56
CA TRP A 117 4.94 18.42 -7.20
C TRP A 117 5.06 17.00 -7.77
N ALA A 118 4.03 16.15 -7.60
CA ALA A 118 4.03 14.78 -8.11
C ALA A 118 4.20 14.71 -9.63
N TYR A 119 3.60 15.68 -10.34
CA TYR A 119 3.60 15.72 -11.80
C TYR A 119 4.64 16.68 -12.41
N SER A 120 5.44 17.34 -11.60
CA SER A 120 6.48 18.29 -12.09
C SER A 120 7.44 17.64 -13.08
N TYR A 121 7.93 16.42 -12.78
CA TYR A 121 8.86 15.70 -13.63
C TYR A 121 8.21 15.15 -14.92
N PRO A 122 7.07 14.46 -14.86
CA PRO A 122 6.34 14.05 -16.07
C PRO A 122 5.96 15.22 -16.98
N ILE A 123 5.52 16.35 -16.41
CA ILE A 123 5.19 17.56 -17.17
C ILE A 123 6.45 18.15 -17.81
N HIS A 124 7.54 18.22 -17.07
CA HIS A 124 8.84 18.69 -17.57
C HIS A 124 9.27 17.87 -18.80
N ASN A 125 9.26 16.55 -18.72
CA ASN A 125 9.63 15.67 -19.82
C ASN A 125 8.73 15.87 -21.05
N LEU A 126 7.41 15.96 -20.84
CA LEU A 126 6.46 16.23 -21.92
C LEU A 126 6.73 17.57 -22.61
N LEU A 127 6.98 18.63 -21.83
CA LEU A 127 7.29 19.95 -22.37
C LEU A 127 8.60 19.93 -23.17
N GLN A 128 9.61 19.18 -22.70
CA GLN A 128 10.87 19.00 -23.40
C GLN A 128 10.69 18.25 -24.73
N GLU A 129 9.87 17.19 -24.75
CA GLU A 129 9.56 16.41 -25.97
C GLU A 129 8.89 17.24 -27.07
N ILE A 130 8.02 18.19 -26.69
CA ILE A 130 7.35 19.11 -27.63
C ILE A 130 8.15 20.36 -27.94
N GLY A 131 9.42 20.45 -27.48
CA GLY A 131 10.34 21.55 -27.81
C GLY A 131 10.09 22.86 -27.06
N LEU A 132 9.35 22.85 -25.96
CA LEU A 132 9.15 24.02 -25.13
C LEU A 132 10.31 24.21 -24.13
N PRO A 133 10.67 25.48 -23.80
CA PRO A 133 11.72 25.76 -22.84
C PRO A 133 11.32 25.27 -21.44
N VAL A 134 12.18 24.46 -20.82
CA VAL A 134 11.96 23.87 -19.49
C VAL A 134 13.10 24.24 -18.53
N TRP A 135 12.83 24.20 -17.22
CA TRP A 135 13.85 24.41 -16.18
C TRP A 135 14.81 23.22 -16.10
N GLU A 136 16.09 23.47 -16.09
CA GLU A 136 17.15 22.45 -16.21
C GLU A 136 17.23 21.43 -15.07
N GLN A 137 16.52 21.58 -13.95
CA GLN A 137 16.73 20.74 -12.76
C GLN A 137 15.47 20.22 -12.10
N VAL A 138 14.54 19.63 -12.85
CA VAL A 138 13.45 18.86 -12.25
C VAL A 138 13.89 17.41 -12.05
N ARG A 139 14.07 17.00 -10.79
CA ARG A 139 14.43 15.62 -10.47
C ARG A 139 13.18 14.72 -10.42
N PRO A 140 13.28 13.44 -10.84
CA PRO A 140 12.17 12.50 -10.68
C PRO A 140 11.79 12.39 -9.20
N THR A 141 10.52 12.53 -8.93
CA THR A 141 10.00 12.35 -7.58
C THR A 141 9.94 10.85 -7.27
N SER A 142 10.59 10.43 -6.19
CA SER A 142 10.54 9.03 -5.80
C SER A 142 9.09 8.57 -5.57
N HIS A 143 8.74 7.44 -6.19
CA HIS A 143 7.43 6.79 -6.06
C HIS A 143 7.05 6.50 -4.61
N TYR A 144 8.02 6.32 -3.73
CA TYR A 144 7.87 6.02 -2.31
C TYR A 144 7.55 7.24 -1.43
N MET A 145 7.66 8.48 -1.93
CA MET A 145 7.46 9.67 -1.11
C MET A 145 6.00 9.91 -0.74
N THR A 146 5.75 10.31 0.51
CA THR A 146 4.40 10.58 1.05
C THR A 146 3.84 11.93 0.58
N LEU A 147 4.66 12.99 0.59
CA LEU A 147 4.17 14.33 0.28
C LEU A 147 3.59 14.47 -1.14
N PRO A 148 4.24 13.95 -2.20
CA PRO A 148 3.67 13.98 -3.54
C PRO A 148 2.36 13.20 -3.69
N ARG A 149 2.03 12.31 -2.74
CA ARG A 149 0.76 11.54 -2.73
C ARG A 149 -0.36 12.18 -1.93
N LEU A 150 -0.09 13.31 -1.25
CA LEU A 150 -1.13 13.99 -0.46
C LEU A 150 -2.33 14.44 -1.30
N TRP A 151 -2.15 14.73 -2.59
CA TRP A 151 -3.26 15.11 -3.47
C TRP A 151 -4.32 14.01 -3.60
N GLU A 152 -3.92 12.73 -3.57
CA GLU A 152 -4.82 11.58 -3.60
C GLU A 152 -5.73 11.58 -2.37
N VAL A 153 -5.17 11.89 -1.20
CA VAL A 153 -5.89 11.99 0.07
C VAL A 153 -6.76 13.24 0.12
N CYS A 154 -6.21 14.38 -0.34
CA CYS A 154 -6.97 15.63 -0.43
C CYS A 154 -8.20 15.47 -1.34
N ALA A 155 -8.09 14.77 -2.46
CA ALA A 155 -9.22 14.44 -3.33
C ALA A 155 -10.33 13.69 -2.56
N GLY A 156 -9.96 12.67 -1.76
CA GLY A 156 -10.91 11.94 -0.92
C GLY A 156 -11.53 12.81 0.20
N ILE A 157 -10.73 13.67 0.85
CA ILE A 157 -11.23 14.61 1.87
C ILE A 157 -12.21 15.61 1.26
N LEU A 158 -11.87 16.18 0.11
CA LEU A 158 -12.74 17.13 -0.60
C LEU A 158 -14.05 16.47 -1.04
N LEU A 159 -13.99 15.21 -1.50
CA LEU A 159 -15.19 14.44 -1.82
C LEU A 159 -16.11 14.26 -0.59
N ALA A 160 -15.52 14.08 0.59
CA ALA A 160 -16.26 13.97 1.85
C ALA A 160 -16.81 15.32 2.35
N ILE A 161 -16.07 16.43 2.16
CA ILE A 161 -16.53 17.79 2.53
C ILE A 161 -17.68 18.26 1.63
N TYR A 162 -17.65 17.88 0.35
CA TYR A 162 -18.66 18.22 -0.64
C TYR A 162 -19.46 16.98 -1.08
N PRO A 163 -20.25 16.36 -0.18
CA PRO A 163 -21.03 15.20 -0.52
C PRO A 163 -22.06 15.57 -1.60
N PRO A 164 -22.41 14.65 -2.49
CA PRO A 164 -23.49 14.88 -3.45
C PRO A 164 -24.78 15.19 -2.69
N PRO A 165 -25.61 16.14 -3.16
CA PRO A 165 -26.90 16.39 -2.54
C PRO A 165 -27.75 15.12 -2.57
N LEU A 166 -28.32 14.74 -1.41
CA LEU A 166 -29.11 13.50 -1.22
C LEU A 166 -30.26 13.36 -2.26
N SER A 167 -30.78 14.49 -2.72
CA SER A 167 -31.86 14.55 -3.71
C SER A 167 -31.43 14.19 -5.12
N SER A 168 -30.16 14.43 -5.49
CA SER A 168 -29.67 14.17 -6.85
C SER A 168 -29.34 12.70 -7.11
N THR A 169 -29.09 11.91 -6.05
CA THR A 169 -28.80 10.48 -6.17
C THR A 169 -30.04 9.62 -6.29
N ARG A 170 -31.19 10.07 -5.72
CA ARG A 170 -32.46 9.32 -5.78
C ARG A 170 -33.35 9.65 -6.97
N CYS A 171 -33.26 10.85 -7.55
CA CYS A 171 -34.16 11.31 -8.61
C CYS A 171 -33.45 11.87 -9.87
N GLY A 172 -32.11 11.91 -9.90
CA GLY A 172 -31.34 12.35 -11.07
C GLY A 172 -31.36 11.32 -12.18
N ASN A 173 -31.06 11.78 -13.41
CA ASN A 173 -31.02 10.96 -14.62
C ASN A 173 -30.17 9.69 -14.42
N ASN A 174 -30.84 8.57 -14.16
CA ASN A 174 -30.25 7.27 -13.84
C ASN A 174 -29.20 6.81 -14.90
N LYS A 175 -29.41 7.23 -16.17
CA LYS A 175 -28.49 6.93 -17.28
C LYS A 175 -27.17 7.71 -17.16
N LYS A 176 -27.24 9.01 -16.80
CA LYS A 176 -26.03 9.85 -16.62
C LYS A 176 -25.19 9.35 -15.45
N ASN A 177 -25.82 9.01 -14.32
CA ASN A 177 -25.10 8.50 -13.14
C ASN A 177 -24.46 7.14 -13.42
N ALA A 178 -25.16 6.26 -14.14
CA ALA A 178 -24.61 4.98 -14.58
C ALA A 178 -23.42 5.17 -15.54
N LEU A 179 -23.52 6.11 -16.49
CA LEU A 179 -22.42 6.42 -17.40
C LEU A 179 -21.18 6.93 -16.65
N LEU A 180 -21.35 7.86 -15.70
CA LEU A 180 -20.24 8.38 -14.89
C LEU A 180 -19.62 7.31 -13.99
N PHE A 181 -20.40 6.39 -13.46
CA PHE A 181 -19.93 5.23 -12.73
C PHE A 181 -19.11 4.30 -13.64
N ILE A 182 -19.62 3.96 -14.83
CA ILE A 182 -18.91 3.12 -15.82
C ILE A 182 -17.60 3.80 -16.24
N LEU A 183 -17.62 5.10 -16.51
CA LEU A 183 -16.42 5.88 -16.81
C LEU A 183 -15.41 5.79 -15.66
N GLY A 184 -15.86 5.91 -14.41
CA GLY A 184 -15.01 5.72 -13.22
C GLY A 184 -14.38 4.34 -13.17
N MET A 185 -15.15 3.28 -13.45
CA MET A 185 -14.63 1.91 -13.51
C MET A 185 -13.60 1.74 -14.63
N LEU A 186 -13.84 2.32 -15.81
CA LEU A 186 -12.88 2.29 -16.92
C LEU A 186 -11.58 3.03 -16.56
N CYS A 187 -11.67 4.19 -15.91
CA CYS A 187 -10.49 4.92 -15.41
C CYS A 187 -9.66 4.13 -14.40
N ILE A 188 -10.24 3.18 -13.68
CA ILE A 188 -9.52 2.28 -12.76
C ILE A 188 -8.97 1.05 -13.52
N LEU A 189 -9.80 0.40 -14.33
CA LEU A 189 -9.46 -0.89 -14.93
C LEU A 189 -8.49 -0.76 -16.10
N VAL A 190 -8.62 0.27 -16.94
CA VAL A 190 -7.74 0.45 -18.11
C VAL A 190 -6.28 0.64 -17.68
N PRO A 191 -5.93 1.53 -16.74
CA PRO A 191 -4.56 1.62 -16.23
C PRO A 191 -4.06 0.33 -15.56
N ALA A 192 -4.93 -0.37 -14.82
CA ALA A 192 -4.57 -1.62 -14.16
C ALA A 192 -4.25 -2.76 -15.15
N LEU A 193 -4.89 -2.77 -16.33
CA LEU A 193 -4.67 -3.77 -17.38
C LEU A 193 -3.59 -3.33 -18.38
N SER A 194 -3.43 -2.03 -18.61
CA SER A 194 -2.34 -1.51 -19.40
C SER A 194 -1.06 -1.67 -18.61
N ARG A 195 -0.13 -2.47 -19.06
CA ARG A 195 1.25 -2.52 -18.54
C ARG A 195 1.96 -1.19 -18.83
N GLY A 196 1.30 -0.08 -18.46
CA GLY A 196 1.62 1.28 -18.86
C GLY A 196 2.97 1.75 -18.35
N LYS A 197 3.73 2.35 -19.26
CA LYS A 197 5.04 2.96 -18.97
C LYS A 197 4.93 4.21 -18.10
N ASP A 198 3.77 4.90 -18.10
CA ASP A 198 3.55 6.16 -17.40
C ASP A 198 2.69 5.98 -16.14
N VAL A 199 3.34 5.58 -15.06
CA VAL A 199 2.71 5.34 -13.74
C VAL A 199 2.00 6.59 -13.20
N SER A 200 2.51 7.78 -13.49
CA SER A 200 1.94 9.03 -13.01
C SER A 200 0.58 9.36 -13.63
N LEU A 201 0.45 9.29 -14.95
CA LEU A 201 -0.83 9.51 -15.64
C LEU A 201 -1.86 8.45 -15.23
N CYS A 202 -1.43 7.19 -15.08
CA CYS A 202 -2.26 6.12 -14.59
C CYS A 202 -2.80 6.40 -13.18
N SER A 203 -1.99 6.97 -12.26
CA SER A 203 -2.46 7.27 -10.90
C SER A 203 -3.53 8.37 -10.88
N ALA A 204 -3.41 9.42 -11.71
CA ALA A 204 -4.44 10.45 -11.82
C ALA A 204 -5.77 9.87 -12.33
N ALA A 205 -5.73 9.05 -13.38
CA ALA A 205 -6.92 8.38 -13.90
C ALA A 205 -7.58 7.50 -12.83
N VAL A 206 -6.80 6.72 -12.07
CA VAL A 206 -7.30 5.85 -11.01
C VAL A 206 -7.94 6.65 -9.88
N VAL A 207 -7.34 7.76 -9.44
CA VAL A 207 -7.90 8.61 -8.36
C VAL A 207 -9.20 9.26 -8.81
N LEU A 208 -9.25 9.84 -10.01
CA LEU A 208 -10.47 10.41 -10.57
C LEU A 208 -11.56 9.36 -10.74
N GLY A 209 -11.20 8.19 -11.27
CA GLY A 209 -12.09 7.04 -11.40
C GLY A 209 -12.66 6.60 -10.05
N THR A 210 -11.81 6.50 -9.02
CA THR A 210 -12.23 6.15 -7.66
C THR A 210 -13.21 7.18 -7.09
N CYS A 211 -12.94 8.48 -7.28
CA CYS A 211 -13.87 9.55 -6.87
C CYS A 211 -15.23 9.42 -7.58
N LEU A 212 -15.25 9.12 -8.88
CA LEU A 212 -16.48 8.89 -9.63
C LEU A 212 -17.23 7.66 -9.12
N VAL A 213 -16.53 6.55 -8.91
CA VAL A 213 -17.15 5.32 -8.37
C VAL A 213 -17.76 5.57 -7.01
N ILE A 214 -17.02 6.17 -6.07
CA ILE A 214 -17.56 6.50 -4.72
C ILE A 214 -18.77 7.41 -4.81
N ARG A 215 -18.72 8.41 -5.69
CA ARG A 215 -19.80 9.40 -5.82
C ARG A 215 -21.07 8.81 -6.41
N TYR A 216 -20.97 7.85 -7.33
CA TYR A 216 -22.10 7.33 -8.12
C TYR A 216 -22.41 5.86 -7.83
N ALA A 217 -21.68 5.18 -6.93
CA ALA A 217 -21.90 3.77 -6.55
C ALA A 217 -23.31 3.51 -5.96
N GLU A 218 -23.88 4.49 -5.26
CA GLU A 218 -25.20 4.35 -4.61
C GLU A 218 -26.38 4.54 -5.56
N SER A 219 -26.13 4.83 -6.85
CA SER A 219 -27.20 5.11 -7.80
C SER A 219 -27.79 3.84 -8.41
N GLY A 220 -29.01 3.50 -8.03
CA GLY A 220 -29.88 2.55 -8.70
C GLY A 220 -29.43 1.07 -8.63
N ARG A 221 -29.58 0.34 -9.76
CA ARG A 221 -29.30 -1.11 -9.85
C ARG A 221 -27.83 -1.46 -9.57
N LEU A 222 -26.90 -0.52 -9.79
CA LEU A 222 -25.47 -0.73 -9.57
C LEU A 222 -25.13 -0.93 -8.09
N ALA A 223 -25.85 -0.28 -7.18
CA ALA A 223 -25.68 -0.48 -5.75
C ALA A 223 -25.89 -1.94 -5.33
N HIS A 224 -26.81 -2.65 -5.96
CA HIS A 224 -27.08 -4.06 -5.68
C HIS A 224 -25.91 -4.98 -6.13
N CYS A 225 -25.22 -4.64 -7.23
CA CYS A 225 -24.05 -5.39 -7.67
C CYS A 225 -22.91 -5.36 -6.66
N PHE A 226 -22.72 -4.21 -5.98
CA PHE A 226 -21.68 -4.03 -4.96
C PHE A 226 -22.07 -4.57 -3.58
N ASN A 227 -23.35 -4.75 -3.30
CA ASN A 227 -23.83 -5.32 -2.03
C ASN A 227 -23.88 -6.86 -2.04
N ASN A 228 -23.05 -7.50 -2.87
CA ASN A 228 -22.91 -8.95 -2.92
C ASN A 228 -22.03 -9.43 -1.76
N LYS A 229 -22.46 -10.49 -1.06
CA LYS A 229 -21.74 -11.11 0.06
C LYS A 229 -20.31 -11.51 -0.28
N LEU A 230 -20.06 -11.96 -1.52
CA LEU A 230 -18.72 -12.34 -2.00
C LEU A 230 -17.80 -11.12 -2.09
N LEU A 231 -18.27 -10.02 -2.70
CA LEU A 231 -17.48 -8.78 -2.82
C LEU A 231 -17.20 -8.15 -1.45
N LEU A 232 -18.19 -8.17 -0.55
CA LEU A 232 -18.01 -7.69 0.82
C LEU A 232 -16.99 -8.55 1.59
N TRP A 233 -17.00 -9.87 1.38
CA TRP A 233 -16.03 -10.77 1.98
C TRP A 233 -14.62 -10.53 1.41
N ILE A 234 -14.45 -10.44 0.08
CA ILE A 234 -13.17 -10.11 -0.56
C ILE A 234 -12.64 -8.77 -0.04
N GLY A 235 -13.49 -7.73 0.02
CA GLY A 235 -13.13 -6.44 0.60
C GLY A 235 -12.71 -6.54 2.07
N GLY A 236 -13.35 -7.42 2.84
CA GLY A 236 -13.03 -7.67 4.24
C GLY A 236 -11.64 -8.28 4.45
N ILE A 237 -11.22 -9.22 3.59
CA ILE A 237 -9.91 -9.89 3.68
C ILE A 237 -8.81 -9.18 2.91
N SER A 238 -9.12 -8.13 2.16
CA SER A 238 -8.21 -7.48 1.20
C SER A 238 -6.89 -7.01 1.84
N PHE A 239 -6.94 -6.50 3.07
CA PHE A 239 -5.74 -6.05 3.78
C PHE A 239 -4.84 -7.23 4.18
N SER A 240 -5.42 -8.31 4.73
CA SER A 240 -4.67 -9.52 5.05
C SER A 240 -4.09 -10.18 3.79
N LEU A 241 -4.84 -10.19 2.68
CA LEU A 241 -4.37 -10.68 1.39
C LEU A 241 -3.20 -9.83 0.87
N TYR A 242 -3.30 -8.50 0.97
CA TYR A 242 -2.24 -7.57 0.63
C TYR A 242 -0.95 -7.86 1.43
N LEU A 243 -1.03 -8.23 2.70
CA LEU A 243 0.14 -8.53 3.51
C LEU A 243 0.86 -9.83 3.11
N VAL A 244 0.12 -10.80 2.58
CA VAL A 244 0.62 -12.16 2.34
C VAL A 244 1.14 -12.38 0.93
N HIS A 245 0.59 -11.68 -0.10
CA HIS A 245 0.86 -12.01 -1.49
C HIS A 245 2.34 -11.80 -1.91
N MET A 246 2.97 -10.71 -1.47
CA MET A 246 4.37 -10.41 -1.83
C MET A 246 5.38 -11.37 -1.21
N PRO A 247 5.29 -11.75 0.08
CA PRO A 247 6.09 -12.84 0.62
C PRO A 247 6.04 -14.11 -0.24
N LEU A 248 4.85 -14.52 -0.69
CA LEU A 248 4.70 -15.71 -1.53
C LEU A 248 5.35 -15.54 -2.91
N ILE A 249 5.25 -14.35 -3.51
CA ILE A 249 5.94 -14.04 -4.78
C ILE A 249 7.46 -14.09 -4.60
N ALA A 250 7.98 -13.48 -3.54
CA ALA A 250 9.40 -13.47 -3.24
C ALA A 250 9.95 -14.89 -3.01
N PHE A 251 9.25 -15.71 -2.22
CA PHE A 251 9.62 -17.11 -2.00
C PHE A 251 9.56 -17.94 -3.27
N TYR A 252 8.54 -17.74 -4.11
CA TYR A 252 8.47 -18.40 -5.42
C TYR A 252 9.66 -18.02 -6.29
N HIS A 253 9.96 -16.72 -6.37
CA HIS A 253 11.08 -16.23 -7.17
C HIS A 253 12.44 -16.78 -6.70
N SER A 254 12.67 -16.78 -5.40
CA SER A 254 13.89 -17.32 -4.80
C SER A 254 14.03 -18.83 -5.00
N TRP A 255 12.93 -19.60 -4.95
CA TRP A 255 12.96 -21.05 -5.11
C TRP A 255 13.14 -21.48 -6.56
N PHE A 256 12.42 -20.84 -7.50
CA PHE A 256 12.43 -21.22 -8.91
C PHE A 256 13.38 -20.40 -9.78
N LEU A 257 13.98 -19.34 -9.24
CA LEU A 257 14.91 -18.43 -9.94
C LEU A 257 14.33 -17.79 -11.21
N HIS A 258 13.01 -17.74 -11.34
CA HIS A 258 12.32 -17.08 -12.43
C HIS A 258 10.96 -16.52 -12.00
N ALA A 259 10.45 -15.56 -12.73
CA ALA A 259 9.12 -15.02 -12.48
C ALA A 259 8.02 -16.09 -12.66
N PRO A 260 6.94 -16.05 -11.87
CA PRO A 260 5.88 -17.04 -11.95
C PRO A 260 5.19 -16.96 -13.32
N GLY A 261 5.15 -18.08 -14.02
CA GLY A 261 4.31 -18.24 -15.20
C GLY A 261 2.82 -18.29 -14.83
N TRP A 262 1.96 -18.43 -15.82
CA TRP A 262 0.50 -18.46 -15.62
C TRP A 262 0.01 -19.46 -14.54
N PRO A 263 0.49 -20.72 -14.49
CA PRO A 263 0.10 -21.64 -13.41
C PRO A 263 0.61 -21.20 -12.03
N GLY A 264 1.84 -20.67 -11.97
CA GLY A 264 2.44 -20.14 -10.74
C GLY A 264 1.64 -18.95 -10.20
N MET A 265 1.20 -18.03 -11.07
CA MET A 265 0.36 -16.90 -10.66
C MET A 265 -0.98 -17.36 -10.04
N LEU A 266 -1.61 -18.38 -10.62
CA LEU A 266 -2.84 -18.96 -10.08
C LEU A 266 -2.60 -19.61 -8.72
N ALA A 267 -1.51 -20.38 -8.58
CA ALA A 267 -1.15 -21.03 -7.32
C ALA A 267 -0.86 -19.99 -6.22
N ILE A 268 -0.08 -18.95 -6.52
CA ILE A 268 0.20 -17.84 -5.59
C ILE A 268 -1.08 -17.11 -5.22
N GLY A 269 -1.97 -16.85 -6.18
CA GLY A 269 -3.26 -16.21 -5.94
C GLY A 269 -4.14 -17.04 -5.00
N ALA A 270 -4.24 -18.35 -5.23
CA ALA A 270 -5.00 -19.26 -4.37
C ALA A 270 -4.39 -19.36 -2.96
N ALA A 271 -3.05 -19.50 -2.86
CA ALA A 271 -2.35 -19.54 -1.58
C ALA A 271 -2.52 -18.21 -0.81
N SER A 272 -2.44 -17.07 -1.51
CA SER A 272 -2.67 -15.75 -0.93
C SER A 272 -4.10 -15.60 -0.37
N ALA A 273 -5.10 -16.12 -1.10
CA ALA A 273 -6.49 -16.07 -0.65
C ALA A 273 -6.70 -16.91 0.61
N VAL A 274 -6.12 -18.12 0.68
CA VAL A 274 -6.20 -19.00 1.84
C VAL A 274 -5.48 -18.41 3.04
N LEU A 275 -4.20 -18.07 2.90
CA LEU A 275 -3.39 -17.54 4.00
C LEU A 275 -3.87 -16.14 4.44
N GLY A 276 -4.28 -15.27 3.50
CA GLY A 276 -4.91 -14.00 3.81
C GLY A 276 -6.22 -14.15 4.56
N GLY A 277 -7.06 -15.12 4.16
CA GLY A 277 -8.28 -15.50 4.89
C GLY A 277 -8.00 -15.97 6.31
N LEU A 278 -7.00 -16.84 6.49
CA LEU A 278 -6.57 -17.30 7.81
C LEU A 278 -6.05 -16.16 8.69
N LEU A 279 -5.20 -15.29 8.15
CA LEU A 279 -4.69 -14.11 8.84
C LEU A 279 -5.83 -13.17 9.28
N TYR A 280 -6.80 -12.93 8.38
CA TYR A 280 -7.99 -12.16 8.70
C TYR A 280 -8.78 -12.75 9.86
N LEU A 281 -9.11 -14.05 9.80
CA LEU A 281 -9.91 -14.72 10.82
C LEU A 281 -9.19 -14.84 12.15
N ALA A 282 -7.89 -15.13 12.14
CA ALA A 282 -7.10 -15.33 13.34
C ALA A 282 -6.73 -14.04 14.05
N VAL A 283 -6.42 -12.99 13.29
CA VAL A 283 -5.79 -11.76 13.79
C VAL A 283 -6.68 -10.53 13.60
N GLU A 284 -7.04 -10.20 12.37
CA GLU A 284 -7.70 -8.92 12.06
C GLU A 284 -9.12 -8.86 12.62
N LYS A 285 -9.90 -9.92 12.46
CA LYS A 285 -11.29 -10.01 12.95
C LYS A 285 -11.38 -10.00 14.48
N LYS A 286 -10.42 -10.64 15.17
CA LYS A 286 -10.44 -10.80 16.63
C LYS A 286 -10.04 -9.55 17.43
N ARG A 287 -9.50 -8.52 16.80
CA ARG A 287 -9.04 -7.27 17.45
C ARG A 287 -8.20 -7.55 18.70
N MET A 288 -6.92 -7.76 18.51
CA MET A 288 -5.97 -8.01 19.60
C MET A 288 -6.02 -6.92 20.69
N LYS A 289 -5.96 -7.32 21.95
CA LYS A 289 -5.85 -6.38 23.08
C LYS A 289 -4.42 -5.84 23.15
N MET A 290 -4.26 -4.57 23.57
CA MET A 290 -2.97 -3.88 23.65
C MET A 290 -1.92 -4.66 24.45
N LYS A 291 -2.33 -5.33 25.52
CA LYS A 291 -1.44 -6.15 26.37
C LYS A 291 -0.76 -7.31 25.63
N TRP A 292 -1.37 -7.84 24.58
CA TRP A 292 -0.80 -8.89 23.71
C TRP A 292 -0.09 -8.30 22.48
N PHE A 293 -0.54 -7.13 22.03
CA PHE A 293 0.07 -6.44 20.90
C PHE A 293 1.50 -5.98 21.21
N ILE A 294 1.73 -5.38 22.38
CA ILE A 294 3.05 -4.83 22.72
C ILE A 294 4.15 -5.90 22.71
N PRO A 295 4.01 -7.06 23.41
CA PRO A 295 5.03 -8.10 23.38
C PRO A 295 5.28 -8.65 21.96
N LEU A 296 4.22 -8.88 21.20
CA LEU A 296 4.33 -9.35 19.82
C LEU A 296 5.06 -8.35 18.92
N TYR A 297 4.73 -7.07 19.06
CA TYR A 297 5.36 -6.01 18.29
C TYR A 297 6.85 -5.86 18.63
N LEU A 298 7.20 -5.91 19.92
CA LEU A 298 8.59 -5.88 20.37
C LEU A 298 9.36 -7.11 19.88
N PHE A 299 8.76 -8.30 19.95
CA PHE A 299 9.36 -9.52 19.38
C PHE A 299 9.64 -9.38 17.88
N ALA A 300 8.66 -8.89 17.11
CA ALA A 300 8.84 -8.66 15.68
C ALA A 300 9.97 -7.65 15.40
N LEU A 301 10.05 -6.58 16.18
CA LEU A 301 11.10 -5.57 16.05
C LEU A 301 12.49 -6.13 16.40
N LEU A 302 12.61 -6.87 17.49
CA LEU A 302 13.86 -7.52 17.90
C LEU A 302 14.34 -8.52 16.84
N LEU A 303 13.44 -9.33 16.29
CA LEU A 303 13.78 -10.26 15.21
C LEU A 303 14.29 -9.53 13.96
N CYS A 304 13.70 -8.40 13.61
CA CYS A 304 14.18 -7.57 12.50
C CYS A 304 15.58 -6.99 12.78
N VAL A 305 15.83 -6.52 14.00
CA VAL A 305 17.14 -5.98 14.41
C VAL A 305 18.19 -7.09 14.36
N GLU A 306 17.89 -8.26 14.89
CA GLU A 306 18.77 -9.43 14.86
C GLU A 306 19.10 -9.85 13.42
N GLY A 307 18.09 -10.01 12.56
CA GLY A 307 18.30 -10.40 11.18
C GLY A 307 19.12 -9.37 10.38
N ARG A 308 19.01 -8.09 10.71
CA ARG A 308 19.85 -7.04 10.14
C ARG A 308 21.29 -7.10 10.63
N GLN A 309 21.50 -7.27 11.95
CA GLN A 309 22.85 -7.28 12.57
C GLN A 309 23.64 -8.54 12.20
N THR A 310 22.96 -9.65 12.00
CA THR A 310 23.57 -10.94 11.65
C THR A 310 23.62 -11.19 10.14
N GLU A 311 23.44 -10.15 9.33
CA GLU A 311 23.47 -10.27 7.86
C GLU A 311 22.54 -11.40 7.36
N GLY A 312 21.25 -11.35 7.74
CA GLY A 312 20.29 -12.36 7.33
C GLY A 312 20.37 -13.66 8.10
N PHE A 313 20.65 -13.59 9.40
CA PHE A 313 20.81 -14.78 10.26
C PHE A 313 21.92 -15.74 9.81
N ARG A 314 22.90 -15.24 9.06
CA ARG A 314 23.99 -16.03 8.45
C ARG A 314 24.70 -16.97 9.41
N ASN A 315 24.97 -16.50 10.64
CA ASN A 315 25.66 -17.31 11.65
C ASN A 315 24.83 -18.50 12.13
N TYR A 316 23.51 -18.36 12.17
CA TYR A 316 22.61 -19.45 12.59
C TYR A 316 22.49 -20.50 11.49
N ILE A 317 22.32 -20.07 10.24
CA ILE A 317 22.16 -20.95 9.08
C ILE A 317 23.48 -21.74 8.83
N ASN A 318 24.65 -21.08 8.87
CA ASN A 318 25.94 -21.75 8.70
C ASN A 318 26.24 -22.75 9.81
N LYS A 319 25.83 -22.47 11.06
CA LYS A 319 25.99 -23.41 12.17
C LYS A 319 25.20 -24.70 11.95
N GLU A 320 24.01 -24.60 11.43
CA GLU A 320 23.13 -25.73 11.13
C GLU A 320 23.67 -26.55 9.95
N ILE A 321 24.11 -25.90 8.87
CA ILE A 321 24.73 -26.57 7.72
C ILE A 321 26.01 -27.31 8.15
N ASN A 322 26.86 -26.69 8.97
CA ASN A 322 28.08 -27.32 9.48
C ASN A 322 27.79 -28.49 10.42
N SER A 323 26.69 -28.45 11.18
CA SER A 323 26.29 -29.57 12.04
C SER A 323 25.76 -30.77 11.24
N ILE A 324 25.19 -30.53 10.05
CA ILE A 324 24.70 -31.57 9.15
C ILE A 324 25.85 -32.17 8.29
N SER A 325 26.86 -31.34 7.97
CA SER A 325 27.98 -31.71 7.11
C SER A 325 29.17 -32.33 7.85
N SER A 326 29.19 -32.34 9.19
CA SER A 326 30.21 -33.05 9.99
C SER A 326 29.82 -34.51 10.11
N PRO A 327 30.51 -35.48 9.44
CA PRO A 327 30.27 -36.90 9.66
C PRO A 327 30.67 -37.24 11.10
N GLN A 328 29.77 -37.94 11.82
CA GLN A 328 30.11 -38.61 13.09
C GLN A 328 31.09 -39.72 12.88
#